data_69277f8ab14d399879fd0fd72097514d
#
_entry.id   69277f8ab14d399879fd0fd72097514d
#
_cell.length_a   1.000
_cell.length_b   1.000
_cell.length_c   1.000
_cell.angle_alpha   90.00
_cell.angle_beta   90.00
_cell.angle_gamma   90.00
#
_symmetry.space_group_name_H-M   'P 1'
#
loop_
_entity.id
_entity.type
_entity.pdbx_description
1 polymer ?
#
loop_
_entity_poly.entity_id
_entity_poly.type
_entity_poly.pdbx_seq_one_letter_code
_entity_poly.pdbx_strand_id
1 'polypeptide(L)'
;MKDVFSTVIFIMKEEKRMKKKILSAALLSVLVSSALGIVTAGAVYEMDEVSVTADREGDVAALPGGLVNQTAKLGILGNKSVMDIPYSEMSMTEKTLETFSDPSQPLANVLQNNPSIRSSTSSPMYTDFSMRGINMNGNHMMLNGIPSLFYQFNGPPNHIIERMDITSGPNAGVNGVSMSNNGTNSGATPAPGTINIVTKKAGLTPVLNYTQTFSGRSSFGEFIDVSRRTGANSEWGVRVMGEYMDGDLALRHAEKEEKNIFINLDRKGETSVTNIFAGSFDLRVNKGQRWFTYGGRSDVLPSAPDSNTDYDFDGTTKWMHGWLLTVNHEKELNGNWSWFVNWGVNRRSGNKYNSSSALKFDEKGNFMSSNVSNAQNEIGTNSYFQTGIKGKFHTGAVEHHMSLAVDRSGAKYWNDTNNSVKGNIIGNLYDGTAYTNSFYIPQLRKAKLSWSEINTGITLA
;
A
#
# COMPACT_ATOMS: atom_id res chain seq x y z
N MET A 1 -39.86 -26.10 -1.52
CA MET A 1 -40.44 -24.82 -1.12
C MET A 1 -39.48 -23.98 -0.25
N LYS A 2 -38.78 -24.55 0.72
CA LYS A 2 -37.78 -23.82 1.56
C LYS A 2 -36.61 -23.26 0.73
N ASP A 3 -36.09 -24.01 -0.23
CA ASP A 3 -34.93 -23.58 -1.03
C ASP A 3 -35.24 -22.46 -2.02
N VAL A 4 -36.47 -22.42 -2.56
CA VAL A 4 -36.90 -21.34 -3.43
C VAL A 4 -37.06 -20.03 -2.64
N PHE A 5 -37.54 -20.10 -1.39
CA PHE A 5 -37.68 -18.92 -0.53
C PHE A 5 -36.32 -18.36 -0.09
N SER A 6 -35.33 -19.21 0.18
CA SER A 6 -33.98 -18.76 0.53
C SER A 6 -33.27 -18.09 -0.65
N THR A 7 -33.45 -18.62 -1.85
CA THR A 7 -32.91 -18.06 -3.09
C THR A 7 -33.55 -16.72 -3.43
N VAL A 8 -34.87 -16.57 -3.26
CA VAL A 8 -35.57 -15.32 -3.49
C VAL A 8 -35.15 -14.25 -2.48
N ILE A 9 -35.00 -14.61 -1.20
CA ILE A 9 -34.51 -13.68 -0.15
C ILE A 9 -33.08 -13.26 -0.42
N PHE A 10 -32.21 -14.15 -0.90
CA PHE A 10 -30.86 -13.86 -1.30
C PHE A 10 -30.84 -12.88 -2.48
N ILE A 11 -31.59 -13.13 -3.56
CA ILE A 11 -31.70 -12.25 -4.72
C ILE A 11 -32.24 -10.86 -4.33
N MET A 12 -33.25 -10.78 -3.46
CA MET A 12 -33.78 -9.50 -2.99
C MET A 12 -32.82 -8.73 -2.08
N LYS A 13 -31.98 -9.43 -1.30
CA LYS A 13 -30.90 -8.80 -0.52
C LYS A 13 -29.81 -8.21 -1.43
N GLU A 14 -29.40 -8.96 -2.45
CA GLU A 14 -28.41 -8.51 -3.43
C GLU A 14 -28.94 -7.35 -4.28
N GLU A 15 -30.20 -7.37 -4.69
CA GLU A 15 -30.82 -6.26 -5.42
C GLU A 15 -30.90 -4.96 -4.58
N LYS A 16 -31.24 -5.07 -3.30
CA LYS A 16 -31.22 -3.93 -2.36
C LYS A 16 -29.81 -3.40 -2.12
N ARG A 17 -28.82 -4.29 -2.06
CA ARG A 17 -27.40 -3.95 -1.89
C ARG A 17 -26.85 -3.23 -3.11
N MET A 18 -27.21 -3.72 -4.32
CA MET A 18 -26.85 -3.11 -5.60
C MET A 18 -27.48 -1.72 -5.78
N LYS A 19 -28.77 -1.56 -5.47
CA LYS A 19 -29.45 -0.26 -5.52
C LYS A 19 -28.86 0.77 -4.56
N LYS A 20 -28.45 0.38 -3.36
CA LYS A 20 -27.71 1.26 -2.45
C LYS A 20 -26.35 1.67 -2.98
N LYS A 21 -25.60 0.74 -3.61
CA LYS A 21 -24.30 1.00 -4.22
C LYS A 21 -24.39 2.00 -5.38
N ILE A 22 -25.34 1.80 -6.29
CA ILE A 22 -25.59 2.70 -7.44
C ILE A 22 -26.02 4.09 -6.95
N LEU A 23 -26.84 4.17 -5.90
CA LEU A 23 -27.27 5.44 -5.32
C LEU A 23 -26.11 6.19 -4.66
N SER A 24 -25.19 5.48 -4.01
CA SER A 24 -24.00 6.08 -3.39
C SER A 24 -23.02 6.61 -4.44
N ALA A 25 -22.80 5.88 -5.53
CA ALA A 25 -21.95 6.32 -6.63
C ALA A 25 -22.55 7.54 -7.35
N ALA A 26 -23.85 7.54 -7.58
CA ALA A 26 -24.55 8.68 -8.19
C ALA A 26 -24.53 9.93 -7.28
N LEU A 27 -24.68 9.77 -5.95
CA LEU A 27 -24.57 10.88 -5.00
C LEU A 27 -23.13 11.44 -4.93
N LEU A 28 -22.12 10.57 -4.98
CA LEU A 28 -20.72 10.96 -4.96
C LEU A 28 -20.35 11.72 -6.25
N SER A 29 -20.82 11.28 -7.41
CA SER A 29 -20.60 11.97 -8.68
C SER A 29 -21.26 13.35 -8.74
N VAL A 30 -22.47 13.50 -8.17
CA VAL A 30 -23.16 14.79 -8.08
C VAL A 30 -22.47 15.75 -7.11
N LEU A 31 -21.99 15.25 -5.97
CA LEU A 31 -21.27 16.07 -5.00
C LEU A 31 -19.90 16.53 -5.54
N VAL A 32 -19.18 15.68 -6.27
CA VAL A 32 -17.90 16.02 -6.89
C VAL A 32 -18.08 17.00 -8.04
N SER A 33 -19.10 16.84 -8.89
CA SER A 33 -19.36 17.76 -9.98
C SER A 33 -19.84 19.15 -9.50
N SER A 34 -20.57 19.22 -8.41
CA SER A 34 -21.00 20.50 -7.81
C SER A 34 -19.88 21.24 -7.09
N ALA A 35 -18.91 20.51 -6.52
CA ALA A 35 -17.75 21.10 -5.83
C ALA A 35 -16.67 21.63 -6.80
N LEU A 36 -16.60 21.09 -8.02
CA LEU A 36 -15.57 21.45 -9.01
C LEU A 36 -15.98 22.51 -10.03
N GLY A 37 -17.20 23.01 -10.02
CA GLY A 37 -17.69 24.06 -10.91
C GLY A 37 -17.38 23.80 -12.39
N ILE A 38 -18.37 23.75 -13.25
CA ILE A 38 -18.17 23.65 -14.70
C ILE A 38 -17.40 24.86 -15.18
N VAL A 39 -16.18 24.69 -15.66
CA VAL A 39 -15.36 25.77 -16.22
C VAL A 39 -14.97 25.41 -17.64
N THR A 40 -15.31 26.33 -18.54
CA THR A 40 -14.91 26.36 -19.94
C THR A 40 -13.39 26.30 -20.12
N ALA A 41 -12.96 25.61 -21.16
CA ALA A 41 -11.57 25.43 -21.55
C ALA A 41 -10.83 26.77 -21.59
N GLY A 42 -9.85 26.94 -20.70
CA GLY A 42 -8.88 28.02 -20.76
C GLY A 42 -7.66 27.61 -21.59
N ALA A 43 -7.07 28.57 -22.27
CA ALA A 43 -5.94 28.38 -23.17
C ALA A 43 -4.77 27.64 -22.49
N VAL A 44 -4.20 26.71 -23.21
CA VAL A 44 -2.93 26.05 -22.84
C VAL A 44 -1.81 27.06 -23.04
N TYR A 45 -1.15 27.46 -21.96
CA TYR A 45 0.12 28.21 -22.05
C TYR A 45 1.26 27.18 -21.94
N GLU A 46 2.04 27.01 -22.98
CA GLU A 46 3.37 26.45 -22.92
C GLU A 46 4.26 27.44 -22.15
N MET A 47 4.75 27.02 -21.00
CA MET A 47 5.76 27.79 -20.26
C MET A 47 7.14 27.32 -20.67
N ASP A 48 8.03 28.29 -20.99
CA ASP A 48 9.45 28.02 -21.21
C ASP A 48 10.06 27.28 -20.03
N GLU A 49 10.98 26.37 -20.34
CA GLU A 49 11.67 25.50 -19.40
C GLU A 49 12.53 26.33 -18.42
N VAL A 50 11.95 26.74 -17.30
CA VAL A 50 12.74 27.27 -16.17
C VAL A 50 13.35 26.07 -15.47
N SER A 51 14.66 25.92 -15.59
CA SER A 51 15.46 24.93 -14.88
C SER A 51 15.45 25.22 -13.38
N VAL A 52 14.38 24.87 -12.71
CA VAL A 52 14.32 24.84 -11.26
C VAL A 52 14.98 23.53 -10.80
N THR A 53 15.96 23.61 -9.91
CA THR A 53 16.60 22.45 -9.27
C THR A 53 15.62 21.68 -8.36
N ALA A 54 14.46 22.25 -8.06
CA ALA A 54 13.34 21.56 -7.41
C ALA A 54 12.84 20.43 -8.32
N ASP A 55 12.69 19.23 -7.76
CA ASP A 55 12.18 18.05 -8.46
C ASP A 55 10.85 18.37 -9.15
N ARG A 56 10.88 18.77 -10.41
CA ARG A 56 9.69 18.80 -11.25
C ARG A 56 9.27 17.36 -11.53
N GLU A 57 8.46 16.81 -10.65
CA GLU A 57 7.77 15.55 -10.86
C GLU A 57 6.71 15.73 -11.96
N GLY A 58 7.10 15.90 -13.20
CA GLY A 58 6.13 16.25 -14.22
C GLY A 58 6.23 15.43 -15.50
N ASP A 59 7.41 15.07 -15.94
CA ASP A 59 7.58 14.35 -17.20
C ASP A 59 8.67 13.30 -17.07
N VAL A 60 8.39 12.25 -16.30
CA VAL A 60 9.25 11.07 -16.28
C VAL A 60 8.96 10.28 -17.55
N ALA A 61 9.82 10.41 -18.54
CA ALA A 61 9.70 9.65 -19.78
C ALA A 61 9.79 8.15 -19.49
N ALA A 62 8.77 7.41 -19.90
CA ALA A 62 8.81 5.95 -19.82
C ALA A 62 9.69 5.37 -20.92
N LEU A 63 10.31 4.24 -20.65
CA LEU A 63 10.98 3.41 -21.67
C LEU A 63 9.97 2.90 -22.70
N PRO A 64 10.40 2.49 -23.90
CA PRO A 64 9.53 1.88 -24.90
C PRO A 64 8.70 0.74 -24.26
N GLY A 65 7.38 0.76 -24.51
CA GLY A 65 6.42 -0.14 -23.85
C GLY A 65 5.68 0.50 -22.68
N GLY A 66 6.21 1.56 -22.08
CA GLY A 66 5.53 2.35 -21.06
C GLY A 66 5.43 1.72 -19.67
N LEU A 67 6.17 0.62 -19.41
CA LEU A 67 6.10 -0.11 -18.14
C LEU A 67 7.11 0.38 -17.08
N VAL A 68 8.24 0.93 -17.52
CA VAL A 68 9.34 1.37 -16.66
C VAL A 68 9.76 2.78 -17.05
N ASN A 69 10.01 3.64 -16.06
CA ASN A 69 10.49 5.00 -16.25
C ASN A 69 12.01 5.05 -16.42
N GLN A 70 12.48 6.10 -17.10
CA GLN A 70 13.91 6.39 -17.26
C GLN A 70 14.53 7.03 -16.03
N THR A 71 13.71 7.59 -15.13
CA THR A 71 14.15 8.24 -13.91
C THR A 71 13.46 7.65 -12.69
N ALA A 72 14.12 7.72 -11.54
CA ALA A 72 13.58 7.32 -10.25
C ALA A 72 13.95 8.33 -9.17
N LYS A 73 13.17 8.36 -8.08
CA LYS A 73 13.47 9.20 -6.92
C LYS A 73 14.39 8.46 -5.95
N LEU A 74 15.64 8.88 -5.91
CA LEU A 74 16.67 8.30 -5.06
C LEU A 74 16.77 9.08 -3.72
N GLY A 75 15.84 8.83 -2.82
CA GLY A 75 15.83 9.42 -1.48
C GLY A 75 16.04 10.93 -1.47
N ILE A 76 17.00 11.41 -0.66
CA ILE A 76 17.34 12.84 -0.52
C ILE A 76 18.07 13.42 -1.73
N LEU A 77 18.59 12.60 -2.64
CA LEU A 77 19.23 13.06 -3.89
C LEU A 77 18.21 13.48 -4.96
N GLY A 78 16.91 13.23 -4.73
CA GLY A 78 15.85 13.60 -5.66
C GLY A 78 15.75 12.70 -6.89
N ASN A 79 15.11 13.20 -7.95
CA ASN A 79 14.96 12.46 -9.21
C ASN A 79 16.30 12.39 -9.96
N LYS A 80 16.65 11.19 -10.39
CA LYS A 80 17.86 10.90 -11.16
C LYS A 80 17.53 9.96 -12.31
N SER A 81 18.28 10.06 -13.40
CA SER A 81 18.26 9.02 -14.43
C SER A 81 18.71 7.70 -13.81
N VAL A 82 17.99 6.61 -14.12
CA VAL A 82 18.38 5.26 -13.63
C VAL A 82 19.79 4.85 -14.09
N MET A 83 20.30 5.47 -15.14
CA MET A 83 21.67 5.23 -15.64
C MET A 83 22.74 5.97 -14.84
N ASP A 84 22.36 7.00 -14.08
CA ASP A 84 23.28 7.83 -13.28
C ASP A 84 23.25 7.46 -11.78
N ILE A 85 22.48 6.45 -11.42
CA ILE A 85 22.31 6.00 -10.03
C ILE A 85 23.30 4.85 -9.75
N PRO A 86 24.12 4.93 -8.67
CA PRO A 86 25.05 3.86 -8.30
C PRO A 86 24.37 2.71 -7.53
N TYR A 87 23.08 2.50 -7.75
CA TYR A 87 22.24 1.46 -7.18
C TYR A 87 21.48 0.72 -8.27
N SER A 88 21.03 -0.50 -7.98
CA SER A 88 20.07 -1.18 -8.84
C SER A 88 18.69 -0.57 -8.62
N GLU A 89 18.22 0.19 -9.58
CA GLU A 89 16.99 0.96 -9.51
C GLU A 89 16.00 0.54 -10.60
N MET A 90 14.71 0.50 -10.26
CA MET A 90 13.61 0.26 -11.19
C MET A 90 12.42 1.14 -10.81
N SER A 91 11.97 1.98 -11.71
CA SER A 91 10.76 2.81 -11.52
C SER A 91 9.62 2.25 -12.37
N MET A 92 8.64 1.63 -11.73
CA MET A 92 7.45 1.06 -12.37
C MET A 92 6.39 2.14 -12.56
N THR A 93 5.78 2.19 -13.73
CA THR A 93 4.76 3.19 -14.09
C THR A 93 3.36 2.80 -13.62
N GLU A 94 2.41 3.73 -13.70
CA GLU A 94 0.98 3.46 -13.55
C GLU A 94 0.50 2.33 -14.48
N LYS A 95 0.99 2.29 -15.74
CA LYS A 95 0.66 1.23 -16.69
C LYS A 95 1.08 -0.16 -16.20
N THR A 96 2.22 -0.27 -15.52
CA THR A 96 2.64 -1.54 -14.90
C THR A 96 1.67 -1.98 -13.80
N LEU A 97 1.24 -1.02 -12.96
CA LEU A 97 0.24 -1.27 -11.93
C LEU A 97 -1.08 -1.77 -12.52
N GLU A 98 -1.59 -1.10 -13.53
CA GLU A 98 -2.83 -1.48 -14.21
C GLU A 98 -2.74 -2.84 -14.92
N THR A 99 -1.59 -3.15 -15.52
CA THR A 99 -1.39 -4.38 -16.29
C THR A 99 -1.27 -5.62 -15.40
N PHE A 100 -0.62 -5.50 -14.23
CA PHE A 100 -0.24 -6.66 -13.41
C PHE A 100 -0.94 -6.71 -12.05
N SER A 101 -1.85 -5.80 -11.75
CA SER A 101 -2.59 -5.85 -10.49
C SER A 101 -3.62 -6.96 -10.47
N ASP A 102 -3.82 -7.52 -9.29
CA ASP A 102 -4.85 -8.50 -8.98
C ASP A 102 -5.62 -8.01 -7.75
N PRO A 103 -6.96 -7.97 -7.77
CA PRO A 103 -7.74 -7.47 -6.66
C PRO A 103 -7.52 -8.19 -5.33
N SER A 104 -7.10 -9.45 -5.36
CA SER A 104 -6.79 -10.21 -4.15
C SER A 104 -5.48 -9.76 -3.50
N GLN A 105 -4.47 -9.40 -4.32
CA GLN A 105 -3.14 -8.98 -3.87
C GLN A 105 -2.56 -7.91 -4.81
N PRO A 106 -3.17 -6.74 -4.89
CA PRO A 106 -2.89 -5.81 -5.96
C PRO A 106 -1.41 -5.41 -6.06
N LEU A 107 -0.77 -5.15 -4.92
CA LEU A 107 0.60 -4.65 -4.91
C LEU A 107 1.65 -5.76 -4.98
N ALA A 108 1.42 -6.90 -4.30
CA ALA A 108 2.39 -8.00 -4.28
C ALA A 108 2.62 -8.59 -5.68
N ASN A 109 1.58 -8.68 -6.50
CA ASN A 109 1.68 -9.19 -7.87
C ASN A 109 2.44 -8.21 -8.78
N VAL A 110 2.21 -6.90 -8.64
CA VAL A 110 2.96 -5.89 -9.40
C VAL A 110 4.43 -5.93 -9.04
N LEU A 111 4.77 -6.01 -7.75
CA LEU A 111 6.14 -6.03 -7.26
C LEU A 111 6.97 -7.20 -7.80
N GLN A 112 6.34 -8.34 -8.11
CA GLN A 112 7.03 -9.51 -8.68
C GLN A 112 7.60 -9.27 -10.10
N ASN A 113 7.24 -8.18 -10.77
CA ASN A 113 7.90 -7.76 -12.01
C ASN A 113 9.34 -7.25 -11.78
N ASN A 114 9.73 -6.98 -10.53
CA ASN A 114 11.13 -6.77 -10.19
C ASN A 114 11.81 -8.13 -9.90
N PRO A 115 12.92 -8.49 -10.59
CA PRO A 115 13.55 -9.80 -10.44
C PRO A 115 14.10 -10.08 -9.03
N SER A 116 14.31 -9.06 -8.21
CA SER A 116 14.78 -9.21 -6.83
C SER A 116 13.63 -9.44 -5.82
N ILE A 117 12.37 -9.36 -6.25
CA ILE A 117 11.19 -9.46 -5.39
C ILE A 117 10.40 -10.73 -5.67
N ARG A 118 9.90 -11.35 -4.59
CA ARG A 118 8.99 -12.50 -4.64
C ARG A 118 7.85 -12.27 -3.64
N SER A 119 6.64 -12.66 -4.00
CA SER A 119 5.54 -12.75 -3.05
C SER A 119 5.85 -13.79 -1.98
N SER A 120 5.64 -13.47 -0.72
CA SER A 120 5.88 -14.37 0.41
C SER A 120 4.58 -14.97 0.98
N THR A 121 3.44 -14.45 0.58
CA THR A 121 2.12 -14.98 0.97
C THR A 121 1.11 -14.80 -0.15
N SER A 122 0.12 -15.68 -0.20
CA SER A 122 -1.06 -15.56 -1.07
C SER A 122 -2.30 -15.04 -0.34
N SER A 123 -2.17 -14.63 0.92
CA SER A 123 -3.31 -14.10 1.68
C SER A 123 -3.74 -12.71 1.21
N PRO A 124 -5.03 -12.48 0.96
CA PRO A 124 -5.53 -11.17 0.56
C PRO A 124 -5.46 -10.11 1.68
N MET A 125 -5.07 -10.53 2.88
CA MET A 125 -4.98 -9.69 4.06
C MET A 125 -3.61 -9.01 4.20
N TYR A 126 -2.55 -9.58 3.60
CA TYR A 126 -1.18 -9.13 3.83
C TYR A 126 -0.52 -8.64 2.55
N THR A 127 0.20 -7.53 2.65
CA THR A 127 1.14 -7.09 1.61
C THR A 127 2.54 -7.56 2.01
N ASP A 128 2.74 -8.88 2.00
CA ASP A 128 4.02 -9.49 2.36
C ASP A 128 4.77 -9.96 1.11
N PHE A 129 6.05 -9.65 1.05
CA PHE A 129 6.95 -10.02 -0.03
C PHE A 129 8.37 -10.22 0.51
N SER A 130 9.23 -10.82 -0.27
CA SER A 130 10.67 -10.84 0.00
C SER A 130 11.43 -10.08 -1.07
N MET A 131 12.42 -9.30 -0.66
CA MET A 131 13.37 -8.67 -1.56
C MET A 131 14.76 -9.21 -1.26
N ARG A 132 15.43 -9.79 -2.26
CA ARG A 132 16.74 -10.44 -2.10
C ARG A 132 16.77 -11.47 -0.97
N GLY A 133 15.68 -12.20 -0.78
CA GLY A 133 15.51 -13.23 0.25
C GLY A 133 15.19 -12.73 1.65
N ILE A 134 15.07 -11.42 1.87
CA ILE A 134 14.70 -10.82 3.17
C ILE A 134 13.22 -10.45 3.13
N ASN A 135 12.45 -10.89 4.13
CA ASN A 135 11.02 -10.60 4.22
C ASN A 135 10.76 -9.11 4.48
N MET A 136 9.84 -8.58 3.70
CA MET A 136 9.33 -7.21 3.78
C MET A 136 7.81 -7.20 3.75
N ASN A 137 7.21 -6.09 4.09
CA ASN A 137 5.77 -5.88 4.02
C ASN A 137 5.43 -4.39 3.84
N GLY A 138 4.15 -4.04 3.86
CA GLY A 138 3.69 -2.66 3.66
C GLY A 138 4.34 -1.60 4.56
N ASN A 139 4.83 -1.97 5.74
CA ASN A 139 5.54 -1.01 6.62
C ASN A 139 6.92 -0.61 6.12
N HIS A 140 7.54 -1.43 5.28
CA HIS A 140 8.86 -1.15 4.72
C HIS A 140 8.79 -0.25 3.49
N MET A 141 7.58 0.16 3.10
CA MET A 141 7.37 1.07 1.98
C MET A 141 7.39 2.51 2.44
N MET A 142 7.86 3.37 1.56
CA MET A 142 7.75 4.82 1.69
C MET A 142 6.57 5.33 0.87
N LEU A 143 5.97 6.41 1.32
CA LEU A 143 4.96 7.16 0.58
C LEU A 143 5.46 8.59 0.37
N ASN A 144 5.69 8.97 -0.88
CA ASN A 144 6.26 10.28 -1.23
C ASN A 144 7.59 10.57 -0.50
N GLY A 145 8.42 9.55 -0.26
CA GLY A 145 9.67 9.65 0.48
C GLY A 145 9.52 9.59 2.02
N ILE A 146 8.33 9.35 2.55
CA ILE A 146 8.05 9.28 3.98
C ILE A 146 7.83 7.82 4.38
N PRO A 147 8.62 7.25 5.31
CA PRO A 147 8.59 5.83 5.65
C PRO A 147 7.40 5.46 6.54
N SER A 148 7.01 4.20 6.47
CA SER A 148 6.16 3.50 7.46
C SER A 148 4.75 4.10 7.68
N LEU A 149 4.15 4.70 6.66
CA LEU A 149 2.80 5.25 6.75
C LEU A 149 1.69 4.21 6.48
N PHE A 150 2.00 3.09 5.84
CA PHE A 150 1.10 1.96 5.68
C PHE A 150 1.43 0.86 6.70
N TYR A 151 0.60 -0.13 6.76
CA TYR A 151 0.76 -1.27 7.66
C TYR A 151 0.86 -2.58 6.88
N GLN A 152 1.41 -3.61 7.52
CA GLN A 152 1.58 -4.94 6.94
C GLN A 152 0.33 -5.45 6.23
N PHE A 153 -0.84 -5.24 6.83
CA PHE A 153 -2.11 -5.74 6.32
C PHE A 153 -2.70 -4.89 5.21
N ASN A 154 -2.26 -3.65 5.08
CA ASN A 154 -2.84 -2.72 4.14
C ASN A 154 -1.73 -1.91 3.47
N GLY A 155 -1.24 -2.42 2.35
CA GLY A 155 -0.41 -1.66 1.43
C GLY A 155 -1.23 -0.54 0.77
N PRO A 156 -0.57 0.39 0.11
CA PRO A 156 -1.28 1.44 -0.63
C PRO A 156 -2.14 0.82 -1.74
N PRO A 157 -3.38 1.30 -1.93
CA PRO A 157 -4.19 0.88 -3.06
C PRO A 157 -3.54 1.32 -4.37
N ASN A 158 -3.59 0.47 -5.40
CA ASN A 158 -2.91 0.74 -6.68
C ASN A 158 -3.38 2.03 -7.35
N HIS A 159 -4.66 2.37 -7.20
CA HIS A 159 -5.30 3.50 -7.87
C HIS A 159 -4.73 4.87 -7.48
N ILE A 160 -4.10 4.99 -6.30
CA ILE A 160 -3.46 6.25 -5.88
C ILE A 160 -2.01 6.38 -6.37
N ILE A 161 -1.45 5.34 -6.96
CA ILE A 161 -0.03 5.26 -7.30
C ILE A 161 0.21 5.78 -8.71
N GLU A 162 1.08 6.75 -8.85
CA GLU A 162 1.59 7.25 -10.12
C GLU A 162 2.76 6.38 -10.60
N ARG A 163 3.68 6.07 -9.67
CA ARG A 163 4.82 5.19 -9.92
C ARG A 163 5.35 4.56 -8.63
N MET A 164 6.11 3.51 -8.78
CA MET A 164 6.87 2.88 -7.70
C MET A 164 8.36 2.88 -8.04
N ASP A 165 9.16 3.55 -7.21
CA ASP A 165 10.61 3.57 -7.31
C ASP A 165 11.20 2.51 -6.38
N ILE A 166 11.90 1.52 -6.93
CA ILE A 166 12.42 0.35 -6.23
C ILE A 166 13.94 0.37 -6.28
N THR A 167 14.57 0.70 -5.15
CA THR A 167 16.02 0.65 -4.97
C THR A 167 16.39 -0.70 -4.35
N SER A 168 17.12 -1.55 -5.07
CA SER A 168 17.54 -2.86 -4.58
C SER A 168 18.93 -2.79 -3.94
N GLY A 169 19.04 -3.31 -2.72
CA GLY A 169 20.28 -3.33 -1.94
C GLY A 169 20.34 -2.26 -0.84
N PRO A 170 21.42 -2.29 -0.03
CA PRO A 170 21.61 -1.34 1.06
C PRO A 170 21.67 0.10 0.56
N ASN A 171 20.80 0.97 1.06
CA ASN A 171 20.66 2.34 0.58
C ASN A 171 20.36 3.35 1.70
N ALA A 172 20.71 3.04 2.94
CA ALA A 172 20.49 3.90 4.09
C ALA A 172 21.14 5.30 3.94
N GLY A 173 22.22 5.40 3.17
CA GLY A 173 22.87 6.68 2.88
C GLY A 173 22.05 7.66 2.06
N VAL A 174 21.01 7.20 1.37
CA VAL A 174 20.13 8.06 0.55
C VAL A 174 18.69 8.04 1.02
N ASN A 175 18.19 6.92 1.52
CA ASN A 175 16.80 6.77 1.97
C ASN A 175 16.64 6.85 3.49
N GLY A 176 17.75 7.02 4.23
CA GLY A 176 17.74 7.03 5.68
C GLY A 176 17.48 5.64 6.28
N VAL A 177 17.37 5.60 7.60
CA VAL A 177 17.01 4.39 8.34
C VAL A 177 15.50 4.40 8.53
N SER A 178 14.79 3.41 7.98
CA SER A 178 13.35 3.31 8.17
C SER A 178 12.99 2.93 9.60
N MET A 179 11.78 3.28 10.01
CA MET A 179 11.26 2.94 11.33
C MET A 179 11.09 1.44 11.50
N SER A 180 11.26 0.99 12.74
CA SER A 180 10.85 -0.33 13.17
C SER A 180 9.35 -0.56 12.92
N ASN A 181 9.04 -1.80 12.66
CA ASN A 181 7.76 -2.24 12.23
C ASN A 181 6.88 -2.65 13.42
N ASN A 182 6.12 -1.75 14.01
CA ASN A 182 4.94 -2.03 14.85
C ASN A 182 4.88 -3.39 15.58
N GLY A 183 5.97 -3.82 16.18
CA GLY A 183 6.03 -5.04 16.99
C GLY A 183 6.09 -6.36 16.21
N THR A 184 6.14 -6.35 14.88
CA THR A 184 6.48 -7.54 14.11
C THR A 184 7.97 -7.56 13.79
N ASN A 185 8.64 -8.45 14.32
CA ASN A 185 9.99 -9.07 14.27
C ASN A 185 11.07 -8.58 13.29
N SER A 186 10.90 -7.54 12.56
CA SER A 186 11.94 -7.08 11.67
C SER A 186 12.14 -5.59 11.87
N GLY A 187 13.20 -5.25 12.54
CA GLY A 187 13.74 -3.91 12.43
C GLY A 187 13.79 -3.55 10.95
N ALA A 188 13.11 -2.51 10.57
CA ALA A 188 13.08 -2.05 9.20
C ALA A 188 14.46 -1.49 8.87
N THR A 189 15.34 -2.37 8.45
CA THR A 189 16.61 -1.96 7.87
C THR A 189 16.41 -1.89 6.35
N PRO A 190 16.89 -0.86 5.67
CA PRO A 190 16.89 -0.81 4.22
C PRO A 190 17.91 -1.78 3.59
N ALA A 191 18.31 -2.81 4.33
CA ALA A 191 19.30 -3.78 3.87
C ALA A 191 18.90 -4.51 2.57
N PRO A 192 17.65 -4.96 2.37
CA PRO A 192 17.25 -5.58 1.11
C PRO A 192 16.98 -4.56 0.01
N GLY A 193 16.59 -3.34 0.37
CA GLY A 193 16.19 -2.28 -0.54
C GLY A 193 15.07 -1.42 0.02
N THR A 194 14.59 -0.50 -0.81
CA THR A 194 13.49 0.42 -0.49
C THR A 194 12.48 0.47 -1.63
N ILE A 195 11.21 0.56 -1.31
CA ILE A 195 10.13 0.81 -2.27
C ILE A 195 9.50 2.14 -1.90
N ASN A 196 9.62 3.13 -2.78
CA ASN A 196 8.97 4.43 -2.62
C ASN A 196 7.77 4.54 -3.54
N ILE A 197 6.61 4.74 -2.96
CA ILE A 197 5.35 4.97 -3.66
C ILE A 197 5.21 6.47 -3.89
N VAL A 198 5.08 6.87 -5.14
CA VAL A 198 4.77 8.25 -5.53
C VAL A 198 3.29 8.33 -5.87
N THR A 199 2.59 9.24 -5.21
CA THR A 199 1.14 9.38 -5.38
C THR A 199 0.78 10.26 -6.57
N LYS A 200 -0.35 9.96 -7.21
CA LYS A 200 -0.90 10.75 -8.32
C LYS A 200 -1.17 12.18 -7.91
N LYS A 201 -0.79 13.12 -8.78
CA LYS A 201 -1.05 14.57 -8.66
C LYS A 201 -1.91 15.07 -9.81
N ALA A 202 -2.42 16.29 -9.70
CA ALA A 202 -3.13 16.92 -10.81
C ALA A 202 -2.14 17.29 -11.93
N GLY A 203 -2.37 16.76 -13.13
CA GLY A 203 -1.71 17.18 -14.35
C GLY A 203 -2.29 18.50 -14.90
N LEU A 204 -1.70 19.04 -15.97
CA LEU A 204 -2.25 20.21 -16.68
C LEU A 204 -3.60 19.89 -17.32
N THR A 205 -3.75 18.69 -17.84
CA THR A 205 -5.04 18.20 -18.37
C THR A 205 -5.93 17.77 -17.21
N PRO A 206 -7.17 18.30 -17.09
CA PRO A 206 -8.12 17.81 -16.11
C PRO A 206 -8.46 16.35 -16.32
N VAL A 207 -8.62 15.60 -15.23
CA VAL A 207 -9.02 14.20 -15.26
C VAL A 207 -10.38 14.04 -14.61
N LEU A 208 -11.24 13.25 -15.25
CA LEU A 208 -12.49 12.73 -14.70
C LEU A 208 -12.62 11.28 -15.17
N ASN A 209 -12.18 10.36 -14.37
CA ASN A 209 -12.23 8.93 -14.67
C ASN A 209 -13.14 8.21 -13.68
N TYR A 210 -13.98 7.34 -14.21
CA TYR A 210 -14.71 6.35 -13.46
C TYR A 210 -14.38 4.97 -14.00
N THR A 211 -13.93 4.09 -13.14
CA THR A 211 -13.55 2.73 -13.49
C THR A 211 -14.39 1.74 -12.71
N GLN A 212 -14.92 0.77 -13.40
CA GLN A 212 -15.62 -0.37 -12.84
C GLN A 212 -14.80 -1.63 -13.06
N THR A 213 -14.63 -2.44 -12.02
CA THR A 213 -13.90 -3.70 -12.11
C THR A 213 -14.76 -4.86 -11.63
N PHE A 214 -14.63 -5.97 -12.33
CA PHE A 214 -15.21 -7.26 -11.93
C PHE A 214 -14.09 -8.26 -11.88
N SER A 215 -13.99 -8.99 -10.80
CA SER A 215 -12.88 -9.93 -10.61
C SER A 215 -13.24 -11.05 -9.64
N GLY A 216 -12.36 -12.04 -9.55
CA GLY A 216 -12.59 -13.17 -8.67
C GLY A 216 -13.85 -13.95 -9.06
N ARG A 217 -14.66 -14.31 -8.06
CA ARG A 217 -15.95 -14.97 -8.24
C ARG A 217 -17.09 -13.99 -8.39
N SER A 218 -17.11 -12.93 -7.58
CA SER A 218 -18.18 -11.92 -7.58
C SER A 218 -17.71 -10.58 -6.99
N SER A 219 -16.42 -10.29 -7.04
CA SER A 219 -15.90 -9.01 -6.56
C SER A 219 -16.22 -7.91 -7.54
N PHE A 220 -16.80 -6.84 -7.03
CA PHE A 220 -17.13 -5.63 -7.76
C PHE A 220 -16.40 -4.45 -7.16
N GLY A 221 -15.73 -3.68 -8.01
CA GLY A 221 -15.01 -2.49 -7.63
C GLY A 221 -15.44 -1.26 -8.42
N GLU A 222 -15.50 -0.14 -7.75
CA GLU A 222 -15.74 1.18 -8.32
C GLU A 222 -14.60 2.12 -7.91
N PHE A 223 -14.05 2.82 -8.87
CA PHE A 223 -13.01 3.80 -8.64
C PHE A 223 -13.34 5.10 -9.36
N ILE A 224 -13.19 6.22 -8.65
CA ILE A 224 -13.32 7.57 -9.19
C ILE A 224 -12.03 8.34 -8.99
N ASP A 225 -11.59 9.04 -10.02
CA ASP A 225 -10.38 9.84 -10.04
C ASP A 225 -10.67 11.18 -10.73
N VAL A 226 -10.60 12.26 -9.97
CA VAL A 226 -10.91 13.59 -10.44
C VAL A 226 -9.77 14.52 -10.11
N SER A 227 -9.26 15.22 -11.11
CA SER A 227 -8.19 16.20 -10.89
C SER A 227 -8.31 17.42 -11.76
N ARG A 228 -7.78 18.52 -11.23
CA ARG A 228 -7.71 19.80 -11.92
C ARG A 228 -6.61 20.67 -11.35
N ARG A 229 -6.02 21.49 -12.23
CA ARG A 229 -5.19 22.64 -11.83
C ARG A 229 -5.94 23.95 -11.99
N THR A 230 -5.60 24.92 -11.15
CA THR A 230 -6.19 26.27 -11.12
C THR A 230 -5.14 27.31 -10.72
N GLY A 231 -5.50 28.59 -10.78
CA GLY A 231 -4.58 29.72 -10.58
C GLY A 231 -4.15 30.31 -11.92
N ALA A 232 -3.57 31.52 -11.89
CA ALA A 232 -3.18 32.26 -13.10
C ALA A 232 -2.15 31.49 -13.96
N ASN A 233 -1.26 30.74 -13.29
CA ASN A 233 -0.22 29.92 -13.93
C ASN A 233 -0.45 28.41 -13.69
N SER A 234 -1.69 27.98 -13.45
CA SER A 234 -2.02 26.60 -13.10
C SER A 234 -1.20 26.08 -11.91
N GLU A 235 -0.84 26.94 -10.97
CA GLU A 235 0.06 26.64 -9.87
C GLU A 235 -0.55 25.71 -8.80
N TRP A 236 -1.88 25.74 -8.64
CA TRP A 236 -2.58 24.89 -7.69
C TRP A 236 -3.16 23.65 -8.37
N GLY A 237 -2.84 22.48 -7.85
CA GLY A 237 -3.41 21.21 -8.28
C GLY A 237 -4.22 20.57 -7.17
N VAL A 238 -5.40 20.03 -7.51
CA VAL A 238 -6.24 19.22 -6.64
C VAL A 238 -6.57 17.92 -7.34
N ARG A 239 -6.39 16.78 -6.66
CA ARG A 239 -6.83 15.46 -7.12
C ARG A 239 -7.55 14.74 -6.00
N VAL A 240 -8.71 14.19 -6.31
CA VAL A 240 -9.53 13.40 -5.39
C VAL A 240 -9.69 12.01 -5.98
N MET A 241 -9.40 11.00 -5.19
CA MET A 241 -9.45 9.59 -5.58
C MET A 241 -10.29 8.83 -4.56
N GLY A 242 -11.31 8.12 -5.02
CA GLY A 242 -12.19 7.30 -4.19
C GLY A 242 -12.30 5.90 -4.73
N GLU A 243 -12.31 4.90 -3.85
CA GLU A 243 -12.42 3.49 -4.18
C GLU A 243 -13.42 2.81 -3.26
N TYR A 244 -14.24 2.00 -3.85
CA TYR A 244 -15.06 1.03 -3.16
C TYR A 244 -14.95 -0.32 -3.86
N MET A 245 -14.60 -1.37 -3.13
CA MET A 245 -14.58 -2.74 -3.62
C MET A 245 -15.26 -3.66 -2.62
N ASP A 246 -16.04 -4.62 -3.09
CA ASP A 246 -16.71 -5.59 -2.25
C ASP A 246 -17.05 -6.86 -3.04
N GLY A 247 -16.85 -8.01 -2.43
CA GLY A 247 -17.29 -9.30 -2.96
C GLY A 247 -16.28 -10.45 -2.78
N ASP A 248 -16.61 -11.57 -3.42
CA ASP A 248 -15.85 -12.81 -3.32
C ASP A 248 -14.59 -12.74 -4.18
N LEU A 249 -13.48 -13.14 -3.60
CA LEU A 249 -12.21 -13.30 -4.28
C LEU A 249 -12.17 -14.63 -5.08
N ALA A 250 -11.06 -14.89 -5.75
CA ALA A 250 -10.86 -16.16 -6.49
C ALA A 250 -10.89 -17.38 -5.55
N LEU A 251 -10.34 -17.26 -4.35
CA LEU A 251 -10.41 -18.27 -3.32
C LEU A 251 -11.86 -18.43 -2.81
N ARG A 252 -12.35 -19.66 -2.70
CA ARG A 252 -13.72 -19.94 -2.22
C ARG A 252 -13.95 -19.36 -0.84
N HIS A 253 -15.12 -18.71 -0.64
CA HIS A 253 -15.55 -18.15 0.62
C HIS A 253 -14.67 -17.01 1.17
N ALA A 254 -13.63 -16.61 0.46
CA ALA A 254 -12.84 -15.45 0.82
C ALA A 254 -13.49 -14.19 0.25
N GLU A 255 -13.80 -13.25 1.11
CA GLU A 255 -14.42 -11.97 0.75
C GLU A 255 -13.49 -10.82 1.12
N LYS A 256 -13.53 -9.76 0.33
CA LYS A 256 -12.80 -8.53 0.59
C LYS A 256 -13.69 -7.32 0.38
N GLU A 257 -13.68 -6.40 1.34
CA GLU A 257 -14.30 -5.09 1.23
C GLU A 257 -13.23 -4.02 1.46
N GLU A 258 -13.15 -3.05 0.55
CA GLU A 258 -12.27 -1.88 0.67
C GLU A 258 -13.05 -0.60 0.44
N LYS A 259 -12.73 0.43 1.24
CA LYS A 259 -13.25 1.80 1.12
C LYS A 259 -12.13 2.77 1.34
N ASN A 260 -11.76 3.47 0.30
CA ASN A 260 -10.64 4.37 0.32
C ASN A 260 -11.06 5.74 -0.22
N ILE A 261 -10.55 6.81 0.40
CA ILE A 261 -10.63 8.15 -0.12
C ILE A 261 -9.33 8.88 0.12
N PHE A 262 -8.77 9.48 -0.92
CA PHE A 262 -7.52 10.22 -0.87
C PHE A 262 -7.64 11.54 -1.60
N ILE A 263 -6.95 12.54 -1.09
CA ILE A 263 -6.87 13.87 -1.66
C ILE A 263 -5.41 14.26 -1.78
N ASN A 264 -5.01 14.71 -2.95
CA ASN A 264 -3.74 15.36 -3.18
C ASN A 264 -3.98 16.84 -3.47
N LEU A 265 -3.29 17.71 -2.75
CA LEU A 265 -3.23 19.15 -2.99
C LEU A 265 -1.77 19.52 -3.24
N ASP A 266 -1.47 20.03 -4.41
CA ASP A 266 -0.12 20.50 -4.72
C ASP A 266 -0.11 21.96 -5.18
N ARG A 267 1.01 22.61 -4.91
CA ARG A 267 1.31 23.96 -5.43
C ARG A 267 2.68 23.95 -6.09
N LYS A 268 2.74 24.38 -7.34
CA LYS A 268 3.97 24.60 -8.11
C LYS A 268 4.15 26.10 -8.26
N GLY A 269 4.97 26.70 -7.39
CA GLY A 269 5.37 28.11 -7.50
C GLY A 269 6.66 28.25 -8.32
N GLU A 270 7.10 29.48 -8.55
CA GLU A 270 8.32 29.78 -9.32
C GLU A 270 9.57 29.16 -8.68
N THR A 271 9.71 29.26 -7.35
CA THR A 271 10.88 28.80 -6.60
C THR A 271 10.54 27.74 -5.55
N SER A 272 9.29 27.23 -5.52
CA SER A 272 8.89 26.26 -4.51
C SER A 272 7.83 25.29 -5.01
N VAL A 273 7.91 24.06 -4.52
CA VAL A 273 6.90 23.03 -4.74
C VAL A 273 6.42 22.53 -3.38
N THR A 274 5.10 22.45 -3.22
CA THR A 274 4.46 21.88 -2.03
C THR A 274 3.52 20.80 -2.46
N ASN A 275 3.52 19.66 -1.77
CA ASN A 275 2.57 18.57 -1.95
C ASN A 275 2.00 18.16 -0.61
N ILE A 276 0.69 18.11 -0.51
CA ILE A 276 -0.05 17.61 0.65
C ILE A 276 -0.90 16.44 0.19
N PHE A 277 -0.70 15.28 0.79
CA PHE A 277 -1.49 14.10 0.48
C PHE A 277 -2.11 13.56 1.76
N ALA A 278 -3.42 13.39 1.75
CA ALA A 278 -4.18 12.93 2.89
C ALA A 278 -5.22 11.90 2.45
N GLY A 279 -5.55 10.99 3.34
CA GLY A 279 -6.62 10.05 3.06
C GLY A 279 -6.99 9.15 4.20
N SER A 280 -8.07 8.42 3.98
CA SER A 280 -8.63 7.42 4.88
C SER A 280 -8.82 6.13 4.10
N PHE A 281 -8.55 5.03 4.78
CA PHE A 281 -8.68 3.69 4.24
C PHE A 281 -9.43 2.78 5.22
N ASP A 282 -10.21 1.86 4.69
CA ASP A 282 -10.90 0.80 5.42
C ASP A 282 -10.79 -0.50 4.62
N LEU A 283 -10.29 -1.54 5.26
CA LEU A 283 -10.11 -2.87 4.68
C LEU A 283 -10.74 -3.91 5.59
N ARG A 284 -11.58 -4.74 5.04
CA ARG A 284 -12.11 -5.93 5.69
C ARG A 284 -11.87 -7.16 4.81
N VAL A 285 -11.32 -8.21 5.39
CA VAL A 285 -11.13 -9.50 4.74
C VAL A 285 -11.75 -10.57 5.62
N ASN A 286 -12.64 -11.36 5.04
CA ASN A 286 -13.21 -12.54 5.65
C ASN A 286 -12.57 -13.76 5.00
N LYS A 287 -12.04 -14.68 5.81
CA LYS A 287 -11.37 -15.92 5.36
C LYS A 287 -10.13 -15.66 4.47
N GLY A 288 -9.59 -16.70 3.85
CA GLY A 288 -8.44 -16.60 2.96
C GLY A 288 -7.09 -16.27 3.66
N GLN A 289 -6.97 -16.59 4.95
CA GLN A 289 -5.85 -16.15 5.80
C GLN A 289 -4.95 -17.28 6.28
N ARG A 290 -5.12 -18.51 5.77
CA ARG A 290 -4.38 -19.68 6.27
C ARG A 290 -3.01 -19.81 5.64
N TRP A 291 -2.05 -20.18 6.48
CA TRP A 291 -0.72 -20.59 6.07
C TRP A 291 -0.56 -22.09 6.25
N PHE A 292 0.25 -22.68 5.39
CA PHE A 292 0.61 -24.08 5.44
C PHE A 292 2.06 -24.27 5.84
N THR A 293 2.33 -25.32 6.61
CA THR A 293 3.69 -25.72 6.95
C THR A 293 3.78 -27.24 6.76
N TYR A 294 4.70 -27.65 5.91
CA TYR A 294 4.99 -29.07 5.77
C TYR A 294 5.73 -29.58 7.00
N GLY A 295 5.21 -30.64 7.60
CA GLY A 295 5.75 -31.27 8.79
C GLY A 295 6.14 -32.74 8.58
N GLY A 296 6.13 -33.22 7.34
CA GLY A 296 6.57 -34.53 6.96
C GLY A 296 8.09 -34.65 6.79
N ARG A 297 8.53 -35.71 6.17
CA ARG A 297 9.93 -36.02 5.91
C ARG A 297 10.54 -35.00 4.95
N SER A 298 11.75 -34.57 5.23
CA SER A 298 12.46 -33.53 4.46
C SER A 298 12.88 -33.98 3.05
N ASP A 299 12.92 -35.28 2.80
CA ASP A 299 13.24 -35.91 1.49
C ASP A 299 12.00 -36.15 0.61
N VAL A 300 10.81 -35.80 1.09
CA VAL A 300 9.55 -35.95 0.36
C VAL A 300 9.01 -34.59 0.01
N LEU A 301 8.82 -34.31 -1.28
CA LEU A 301 8.12 -33.12 -1.74
C LEU A 301 6.62 -33.37 -1.75
N PRO A 302 5.82 -32.65 -0.93
CA PRO A 302 4.38 -32.85 -0.93
C PRO A 302 3.74 -32.34 -2.23
N SER A 303 2.60 -32.92 -2.60
CA SER A 303 1.79 -32.39 -3.68
C SER A 303 1.22 -31.02 -3.33
N ALA A 304 1.00 -30.16 -4.33
CA ALA A 304 0.33 -28.89 -4.13
C ALA A 304 -1.16 -29.12 -3.74
N PRO A 305 -1.69 -28.36 -2.78
CA PRO A 305 -3.13 -28.39 -2.48
C PRO A 305 -3.95 -27.73 -3.60
N ASP A 306 -5.25 -27.98 -3.60
CA ASP A 306 -6.18 -27.21 -4.46
C ASP A 306 -6.17 -25.75 -4.05
N SER A 307 -5.75 -24.88 -4.98
CA SER A 307 -5.66 -23.42 -4.77
C SER A 307 -7.02 -22.75 -4.56
N ASN A 308 -8.12 -23.41 -4.89
CA ASN A 308 -9.47 -22.87 -4.72
C ASN A 308 -10.12 -23.22 -3.39
N THR A 309 -9.52 -24.13 -2.61
CA THR A 309 -10.11 -24.55 -1.35
C THR A 309 -9.78 -23.57 -0.23
N ASP A 310 -10.81 -23.10 0.46
CA ASP A 310 -10.67 -22.32 1.68
C ASP A 310 -10.54 -23.26 2.89
N TYR A 311 -9.45 -23.12 3.62
CA TYR A 311 -9.15 -23.88 4.84
C TYR A 311 -9.37 -23.08 6.11
N ASP A 312 -9.93 -21.86 6.01
CA ASP A 312 -10.23 -21.03 7.17
C ASP A 312 -11.55 -21.42 7.84
N PHE A 313 -11.62 -21.13 9.12
CA PHE A 313 -12.82 -21.34 9.91
C PHE A 313 -13.84 -20.24 9.68
N ASP A 314 -15.13 -20.58 9.87
CA ASP A 314 -16.19 -19.59 9.90
C ASP A 314 -15.94 -18.55 11.01
N GLY A 315 -16.09 -17.27 10.66
CA GLY A 315 -15.81 -16.17 11.56
C GLY A 315 -14.36 -15.65 11.53
N THR A 316 -13.47 -16.28 10.74
CA THR A 316 -12.14 -15.69 10.48
C THR A 316 -12.32 -14.38 9.73
N THR A 317 -11.86 -13.29 10.33
CA THR A 317 -11.97 -11.95 9.75
C THR A 317 -10.84 -11.04 10.21
N LYS A 318 -10.44 -10.15 9.36
CA LYS A 318 -9.59 -9.00 9.68
C LYS A 318 -10.29 -7.74 9.21
N TRP A 319 -10.33 -6.75 10.08
CA TRP A 319 -10.77 -5.41 9.76
C TRP A 319 -9.73 -4.40 10.20
N MET A 320 -9.44 -3.45 9.35
CA MET A 320 -8.49 -2.37 9.61
C MET A 320 -8.97 -1.09 8.96
N HIS A 321 -8.90 -0.01 9.70
CA HIS A 321 -9.15 1.33 9.20
C HIS A 321 -8.08 2.30 9.68
N GLY A 322 -7.90 3.37 8.95
CA GLY A 322 -6.94 4.40 9.32
C GLY A 322 -7.02 5.64 8.46
N TRP A 323 -6.17 6.58 8.81
CA TRP A 323 -5.94 7.78 8.03
C TRP A 323 -4.45 8.11 8.00
N LEU A 324 -4.04 8.85 7.01
CA LEU A 324 -2.68 9.36 6.88
C LEU A 324 -2.68 10.78 6.31
N LEU A 325 -1.59 11.49 6.60
CA LEU A 325 -1.31 12.80 6.06
C LEU A 325 0.19 12.92 5.79
N THR A 326 0.55 13.43 4.61
CA THR A 326 1.93 13.78 4.26
C THR A 326 2.01 15.21 3.76
N VAL A 327 3.14 15.85 4.04
CA VAL A 327 3.51 17.17 3.52
C VAL A 327 4.94 17.08 3.02
N ASN A 328 5.14 17.37 1.75
CA ASN A 328 6.44 17.57 1.16
C ASN A 328 6.54 19.02 0.68
N HIS A 329 7.60 19.70 1.04
CA HIS A 329 7.87 21.06 0.59
C HIS A 329 9.33 21.19 0.21
N GLU A 330 9.57 21.79 -0.93
CA GLU A 330 10.91 22.15 -1.39
C GLU A 330 10.91 23.61 -1.88
N LYS A 331 11.95 24.34 -1.48
CA LYS A 331 12.15 25.73 -1.88
C LYS A 331 13.58 25.89 -2.39
N GLU A 332 13.70 26.44 -3.57
CA GLU A 332 14.95 26.92 -4.11
C GLU A 332 15.44 28.15 -3.31
N LEU A 333 16.67 28.08 -2.84
CA LEU A 333 17.34 29.19 -2.13
C LEU A 333 18.10 30.08 -3.11
N ASN A 334 18.69 29.43 -4.13
CA ASN A 334 19.37 30.06 -5.27
C ASN A 334 19.51 28.99 -6.37
N GLY A 335 20.01 29.34 -7.54
CA GLY A 335 20.12 28.44 -8.68
C GLY A 335 20.92 27.13 -8.45
N ASN A 336 21.60 26.98 -7.31
CA ASN A 336 22.42 25.81 -6.99
C ASN A 336 21.95 25.07 -5.74
N TRP A 337 21.16 25.68 -4.88
CA TRP A 337 20.78 25.12 -3.58
C TRP A 337 19.29 25.20 -3.34
N SER A 338 18.72 24.13 -2.79
CA SER A 338 17.36 24.09 -2.28
C SER A 338 17.31 23.58 -0.84
N TRP A 339 16.26 23.98 -0.12
CA TRP A 339 15.89 23.47 1.18
C TRP A 339 14.59 22.67 1.05
N PHE A 340 14.49 21.60 1.81
CA PHE A 340 13.30 20.75 1.79
C PHE A 340 12.83 20.35 3.19
N VAL A 341 11.54 20.04 3.27
CA VAL A 341 10.86 19.43 4.42
C VAL A 341 9.97 18.31 3.96
N ASN A 342 10.05 17.17 4.65
CA ASN A 342 9.12 16.06 4.53
C ASN A 342 8.52 15.77 5.90
N TRP A 343 7.21 15.74 6.00
CA TRP A 343 6.50 15.42 7.23
C TRP A 343 5.35 14.46 6.95
N GLY A 344 5.14 13.49 7.85
CA GLY A 344 4.04 12.55 7.71
C GLY A 344 3.58 11.98 9.04
N VAL A 345 2.32 11.64 9.10
CA VAL A 345 1.68 11.03 10.26
C VAL A 345 0.58 10.07 9.80
N ASN A 346 0.41 8.98 10.52
CA ASN A 346 -0.74 8.12 10.37
C ASN A 346 -1.29 7.65 11.72
N ARG A 347 -2.51 7.22 11.69
CA ARG A 347 -3.13 6.43 12.75
C ARG A 347 -3.98 5.34 12.13
N ARG A 348 -3.86 4.13 12.66
CA ARG A 348 -4.68 3.00 12.25
C ARG A 348 -5.16 2.23 13.47
N SER A 349 -6.28 1.55 13.32
CA SER A 349 -6.79 0.59 14.29
C SER A 349 -7.44 -0.58 13.56
N GLY A 350 -7.45 -1.73 14.20
CA GLY A 350 -8.04 -2.92 13.60
C GLY A 350 -8.30 -4.03 14.61
N ASN A 351 -9.15 -4.94 14.17
CA ASN A 351 -9.50 -6.15 14.88
C ASN A 351 -9.24 -7.36 13.99
N LYS A 352 -8.79 -8.44 14.60
CA LYS A 352 -8.56 -9.69 13.90
C LYS A 352 -9.10 -10.87 14.72
N TYR A 353 -9.85 -11.72 14.04
CA TYR A 353 -10.26 -13.04 14.53
C TYR A 353 -9.75 -14.07 13.55
N ASN A 354 -8.89 -14.96 13.99
CA ASN A 354 -8.34 -16.01 13.13
C ASN A 354 -7.82 -17.19 13.95
N SER A 355 -7.43 -18.26 13.26
CA SER A 355 -6.52 -19.23 13.86
C SER A 355 -5.09 -18.67 13.80
N SER A 356 -4.40 -18.68 14.92
CA SER A 356 -3.02 -18.19 15.00
C SER A 356 -1.98 -19.24 14.54
N SER A 357 -2.41 -20.48 14.33
CA SER A 357 -1.52 -21.58 13.92
C SER A 357 -1.57 -21.77 12.41
N ALA A 358 -0.39 -21.92 11.80
CA ALA A 358 -0.32 -22.48 10.45
C ALA A 358 -0.90 -23.91 10.43
N LEU A 359 -1.49 -24.32 9.31
CA LEU A 359 -1.90 -25.70 9.08
C LEU A 359 -0.64 -26.51 8.79
N LYS A 360 -0.14 -27.22 9.81
CA LYS A 360 0.94 -28.19 9.67
C LYS A 360 0.35 -29.53 9.19
N PHE A 361 0.96 -30.14 8.17
CA PHE A 361 0.49 -31.38 7.57
C PHE A 361 1.64 -32.38 7.31
N ASP A 362 1.33 -33.66 7.32
CA ASP A 362 2.26 -34.76 7.04
C ASP A 362 2.36 -35.11 5.53
N GLU A 363 3.11 -36.15 5.18
CA GLU A 363 3.30 -36.63 3.80
C GLU A 363 2.00 -37.05 3.11
N LYS A 364 1.00 -37.46 3.89
CA LYS A 364 -0.32 -37.88 3.42
C LYS A 364 -1.33 -36.73 3.38
N GLY A 365 -0.92 -35.55 3.81
CA GLY A 365 -1.77 -34.38 3.90
C GLY A 365 -2.58 -34.26 5.20
N ASN A 366 -2.43 -35.17 6.16
CA ASN A 366 -3.19 -35.10 7.40
C ASN A 366 -2.72 -33.91 8.25
N PHE A 367 -3.66 -33.17 8.80
CA PHE A 367 -3.33 -32.02 9.66
C PHE A 367 -2.80 -32.46 11.02
N MET A 368 -1.73 -31.79 11.46
CA MET A 368 -1.02 -32.04 12.71
C MET A 368 -1.03 -30.81 13.64
N SER A 369 -1.89 -29.83 13.37
CA SER A 369 -1.91 -28.55 14.08
C SER A 369 -2.89 -28.54 15.23
N SER A 370 -2.55 -27.82 16.32
CA SER A 370 -3.53 -27.45 17.33
C SER A 370 -4.45 -26.34 16.83
N ASN A 371 -5.71 -26.39 17.23
CA ASN A 371 -6.65 -25.32 16.96
C ASN A 371 -6.49 -24.19 17.98
N VAL A 372 -5.86 -23.09 17.56
CA VAL A 372 -5.69 -21.90 18.38
C VAL A 372 -6.47 -20.74 17.77
N SER A 373 -7.59 -20.41 18.40
CA SER A 373 -8.39 -19.22 18.05
C SER A 373 -7.80 -17.97 18.70
N ASN A 374 -7.81 -16.89 17.99
CA ASN A 374 -7.18 -15.63 18.38
C ASN A 374 -8.15 -14.47 18.11
N ALA A 375 -8.30 -13.59 19.11
CA ALA A 375 -8.94 -12.30 18.97
C ALA A 375 -7.91 -11.21 19.29
N GLN A 376 -7.55 -10.43 18.31
CA GLN A 376 -6.55 -9.37 18.44
C GLN A 376 -7.17 -8.00 18.19
N ASN A 377 -6.87 -7.06 19.09
CA ASN A 377 -7.17 -5.64 18.95
C ASN A 377 -5.85 -4.87 18.84
N GLU A 378 -5.72 -4.01 17.85
CA GLU A 378 -4.49 -3.29 17.58
C GLU A 378 -4.72 -1.84 17.18
N ILE A 379 -3.82 -0.95 17.62
CA ILE A 379 -3.77 0.45 17.24
C ILE A 379 -2.31 0.80 16.96
N GLY A 380 -2.05 1.49 15.87
CA GLY A 380 -0.71 1.96 15.53
C GLY A 380 -0.73 3.45 15.15
N THR A 381 0.33 4.15 15.51
CA THR A 381 0.60 5.51 15.06
C THR A 381 2.05 5.63 14.64
N ASN A 382 2.31 6.28 13.52
CA ASN A 382 3.65 6.63 13.08
C ASN A 382 3.71 8.12 12.77
N SER A 383 4.86 8.72 13.00
CA SER A 383 5.17 10.09 12.62
C SER A 383 6.59 10.19 12.09
N TYR A 384 6.79 11.02 11.11
CA TYR A 384 8.07 11.27 10.50
C TYR A 384 8.24 12.76 10.21
N PHE A 385 9.44 13.26 10.45
CA PHE A 385 9.85 14.60 10.07
C PHE A 385 11.29 14.55 9.55
N GLN A 386 11.52 15.18 8.41
CA GLN A 386 12.84 15.32 7.83
C GLN A 386 12.97 16.73 7.26
N THR A 387 14.12 17.34 7.44
CA THR A 387 14.48 18.59 6.75
C THR A 387 15.95 18.54 6.35
N GLY A 388 16.27 19.25 5.30
CA GLY A 388 17.63 19.26 4.77
C GLY A 388 17.85 20.27 3.67
N ILE A 389 19.08 20.31 3.21
CA ILE A 389 19.50 21.07 2.05
C ILE A 389 20.08 20.13 1.00
N LYS A 390 19.86 20.42 -0.25
CA LYS A 390 20.53 19.76 -1.38
C LYS A 390 20.99 20.78 -2.39
N GLY A 391 22.06 20.47 -3.09
CA GLY A 391 22.58 21.38 -4.08
C GLY A 391 23.81 20.88 -4.79
N LYS A 392 24.36 21.74 -5.62
CA LYS A 392 25.54 21.46 -6.42
C LYS A 392 26.56 22.57 -6.31
N PHE A 393 27.84 22.18 -6.39
CA PHE A 393 28.97 23.11 -6.42
C PHE A 393 30.10 22.47 -7.23
N HIS A 394 31.07 23.30 -7.63
CA HIS A 394 32.22 22.86 -8.42
C HIS A 394 33.53 23.02 -7.65
N THR A 395 34.43 22.08 -7.82
CA THR A 395 35.85 22.22 -7.47
C THR A 395 36.68 21.98 -8.72
N GLY A 396 37.15 23.07 -9.33
CA GLY A 396 37.79 22.99 -10.65
C GLY A 396 36.82 22.51 -11.72
N ALA A 397 37.17 21.42 -12.40
CA ALA A 397 36.34 20.80 -13.43
C ALA A 397 35.32 19.77 -12.89
N VAL A 398 35.32 19.51 -11.59
CA VAL A 398 34.44 18.49 -10.98
C VAL A 398 33.19 19.14 -10.40
N GLU A 399 32.02 18.71 -10.86
CA GLU A 399 30.72 19.06 -10.28
C GLU A 399 30.39 18.07 -9.16
N HIS A 400 30.03 18.60 -8.01
CA HIS A 400 29.60 17.83 -6.84
C HIS A 400 28.11 18.05 -6.61
N HIS A 401 27.38 16.96 -6.36
CA HIS A 401 26.01 16.98 -5.86
C HIS A 401 26.04 16.56 -4.40
N MET A 402 25.48 17.38 -3.52
CA MET A 402 25.48 17.12 -2.08
C MET A 402 24.07 17.27 -1.50
N SER A 403 23.72 16.39 -0.59
CA SER A 403 22.51 16.48 0.22
C SER A 403 22.84 16.22 1.67
N LEU A 404 22.34 17.07 2.57
CA LEU A 404 22.44 16.90 4.02
C LEU A 404 21.03 16.99 4.60
N ALA A 405 20.63 15.98 5.37
CA ALA A 405 19.33 15.93 6.01
C ALA A 405 19.44 15.50 7.47
N VAL A 406 18.53 15.99 8.29
CA VAL A 406 18.23 15.48 9.62
C VAL A 406 16.80 15.00 9.64
N ASP A 407 16.57 13.84 10.30
CA ASP A 407 15.25 13.25 10.41
C ASP A 407 14.94 12.78 11.82
N ARG A 408 13.66 12.74 12.13
CA ARG A 408 13.14 12.16 13.36
C ARG A 408 11.89 11.36 13.03
N SER A 409 11.87 10.12 13.50
CA SER A 409 10.71 9.24 13.39
C SER A 409 10.22 8.82 14.77
N GLY A 410 8.91 8.57 14.87
CA GLY A 410 8.28 8.06 16.07
C GLY A 410 7.19 7.06 15.73
N ALA A 411 7.15 5.96 16.50
CA ALA A 411 6.11 4.96 16.35
C ALA A 411 5.59 4.53 17.72
N LYS A 412 4.28 4.26 17.80
CA LYS A 412 3.65 3.66 18.99
C LYS A 412 2.68 2.58 18.53
N TYR A 413 2.69 1.47 19.24
CA TYR A 413 1.83 0.34 18.98
C TYR A 413 1.17 -0.17 20.25
N TRP A 414 -0.14 -0.26 20.21
CA TRP A 414 -0.97 -0.85 21.23
C TRP A 414 -1.57 -2.12 20.68
N ASN A 415 -1.54 -3.20 21.42
CA ASN A 415 -2.24 -4.41 21.08
C ASN A 415 -2.71 -5.16 22.32
N ASP A 416 -3.64 -6.06 22.13
CA ASP A 416 -3.96 -7.16 23.05
C ASP A 416 -4.41 -8.35 22.21
N THR A 417 -3.88 -9.51 22.55
CA THR A 417 -4.24 -10.76 21.90
C THR A 417 -4.81 -11.73 22.93
N ASN A 418 -6.03 -12.17 22.70
CA ASN A 418 -6.69 -13.17 23.51
C ASN A 418 -6.74 -14.49 22.75
N ASN A 419 -6.06 -15.50 23.25
CA ASN A 419 -5.94 -16.81 22.64
C ASN A 419 -6.81 -17.84 23.37
N SER A 420 -7.39 -18.79 22.63
CA SER A 420 -8.06 -19.97 23.16
C SER A 420 -7.61 -21.21 22.39
N VAL A 421 -7.15 -22.22 23.08
CA VAL A 421 -6.76 -23.51 22.49
C VAL A 421 -7.92 -24.49 22.67
N LYS A 422 -8.40 -25.10 21.58
CA LYS A 422 -9.54 -26.02 21.57
C LYS A 422 -9.23 -27.27 20.73
N GLY A 423 -8.41 -28.17 21.29
CA GLY A 423 -8.11 -29.45 20.64
C GLY A 423 -7.20 -29.32 19.42
N ASN A 424 -7.23 -30.33 18.58
CA ASN A 424 -6.45 -30.39 17.34
C ASN A 424 -7.34 -30.15 16.12
N ILE A 425 -6.74 -29.65 15.06
CA ILE A 425 -7.37 -29.56 13.75
C ILE A 425 -7.37 -30.97 13.15
N ILE A 426 -8.52 -31.43 12.73
CA ILE A 426 -8.72 -32.74 12.10
C ILE A 426 -9.09 -32.51 10.65
N GLY A 427 -8.49 -33.22 9.72
CA GLY A 427 -8.78 -33.14 8.30
C GLY A 427 -7.54 -33.41 7.46
N ASN A 428 -7.68 -33.27 6.16
CA ASN A 428 -6.63 -33.55 5.19
C ASN A 428 -6.56 -32.47 4.12
N LEU A 429 -5.34 -32.09 3.73
CA LEU A 429 -5.06 -31.06 2.76
C LEU A 429 -5.58 -31.38 1.36
N TYR A 430 -5.57 -32.68 0.99
CA TYR A 430 -5.87 -33.11 -0.39
C TYR A 430 -7.35 -33.43 -0.62
N ASP A 431 -8.11 -33.70 0.43
CA ASP A 431 -9.56 -33.87 0.34
C ASP A 431 -10.34 -32.58 0.63
N GLY A 432 -9.62 -31.49 0.84
CA GLY A 432 -10.22 -30.16 1.00
C GLY A 432 -10.93 -29.94 2.34
N THR A 433 -10.67 -30.78 3.32
CA THR A 433 -11.33 -30.73 4.63
C THR A 433 -10.38 -30.21 5.70
N ALA A 434 -10.76 -29.11 6.35
CA ALA A 434 -10.17 -28.67 7.61
C ALA A 434 -11.27 -28.57 8.65
N TYR A 435 -11.30 -29.50 9.58
CA TYR A 435 -12.29 -29.51 10.63
C TYR A 435 -11.66 -29.24 12.00
N THR A 436 -12.32 -28.40 12.78
CA THR A 436 -12.12 -28.36 14.22
C THR A 436 -13.40 -28.77 14.90
N ASN A 437 -13.31 -29.47 16.00
CA ASN A 437 -14.48 -29.86 16.77
C ASN A 437 -15.25 -28.65 17.34
N SER A 438 -14.61 -27.50 17.43
CA SER A 438 -15.23 -26.21 17.75
C SER A 438 -14.27 -25.07 17.45
N PHE A 439 -14.68 -24.08 16.65
CA PHE A 439 -14.01 -22.80 16.55
C PHE A 439 -14.65 -21.84 17.56
N TYR A 440 -13.90 -21.47 18.58
CA TYR A 440 -14.35 -20.51 19.59
C TYR A 440 -13.68 -19.17 19.32
N ILE A 441 -14.48 -18.13 19.12
CA ILE A 441 -13.97 -16.76 18.96
C ILE A 441 -13.78 -16.17 20.36
N PRO A 442 -12.53 -15.92 20.81
CA PRO A 442 -12.28 -15.30 22.10
C PRO A 442 -12.78 -13.86 22.12
N GLN A 443 -13.07 -13.35 23.32
CA GLN A 443 -13.48 -11.95 23.49
C GLN A 443 -12.31 -11.00 23.17
N LEU A 444 -12.58 -9.94 22.37
CA LEU A 444 -11.66 -8.82 22.20
C LEU A 444 -11.41 -8.11 23.52
N ARG A 445 -10.14 -7.79 23.78
CA ARG A 445 -9.73 -6.98 24.93
C ARG A 445 -9.27 -5.60 24.47
N LYS A 446 -9.24 -4.65 25.40
CA LYS A 446 -8.73 -3.30 25.14
C LYS A 446 -7.22 -3.35 24.89
N ALA A 447 -6.79 -2.81 23.76
CA ALA A 447 -5.39 -2.72 23.42
C ALA A 447 -4.59 -1.91 24.45
N LYS A 448 -3.43 -2.43 24.84
CA LYS A 448 -2.48 -1.81 25.77
C LYS A 448 -1.22 -1.42 25.01
N LEU A 449 -0.53 -0.37 25.45
CA LEU A 449 0.74 0.04 24.86
C LEU A 449 1.73 -1.12 24.94
N SER A 450 2.14 -1.62 23.79
CA SER A 450 3.08 -2.73 23.65
C SER A 450 4.49 -2.22 23.49
N TRP A 451 4.71 -1.22 22.64
CA TRP A 451 6.00 -0.56 22.49
C TRP A 451 5.88 0.86 21.93
N SER A 452 6.93 1.62 22.10
CA SER A 452 7.12 2.93 21.46
C SER A 452 8.59 3.12 21.11
N GLU A 453 8.83 3.82 20.02
CA GLU A 453 10.15 4.04 19.45
C GLU A 453 10.28 5.49 18.97
N ILE A 454 11.46 6.06 19.15
CA ILE A 454 11.85 7.35 18.57
C ILE A 454 13.26 7.18 18.02
N ASN A 455 13.44 7.48 16.75
CA ASN A 455 14.76 7.48 16.09
C ASN A 455 15.08 8.89 15.59
N THR A 456 16.36 9.22 15.58
CA THR A 456 16.88 10.45 14.99
C THR A 456 18.06 10.09 14.11
N GLY A 457 18.07 10.60 12.90
CA GLY A 457 19.09 10.35 11.90
C GLY A 457 19.72 11.62 11.34
N ILE A 458 20.94 11.48 10.84
CA ILE A 458 21.62 12.46 10.00
C ILE A 458 22.06 11.71 8.75
N THR A 459 21.70 12.21 7.60
CA THR A 459 22.05 11.63 6.31
C THR A 459 22.85 12.62 5.49
N LEU A 460 24.00 12.19 5.00
CA LEU A 460 24.84 12.91 4.06
C LEU A 460 25.03 12.04 2.81
N ALA A 461 24.69 12.56 1.66
CA ALA A 461 24.84 11.89 0.36
C ALA A 461 25.46 12.84 -0.68
#